data_781c6c276b5b16668519e3cb9cf1d87e
#
_entry.id   781c6c276b5b16668519e3cb9cf1d87e
#
_cell.length_a   1.000
_cell.length_b   1.000
_cell.length_c   1.000
_cell.angle_alpha   90.00
_cell.angle_beta   90.00
_cell.angle_gamma   90.00
#
_symmetry.space_group_name_H-M   'P 1'
#
loop_
_entity.id
_entity.type
_entity.pdbx_description
1 polymer ?
#
loop_
_entity_poly.entity_id
_entity_poly.type
_entity_poly.pdbx_seq_one_letter_code
_entity_poly.pdbx_strand_id
1 'polypeptide(L)' 'MSWVTFEVAGGGLVVVDVRHVVSIYDEQGSVKLATTAGGVHVLRDITVQRAASVVSKAAEAHALHRG' A
#
# COMPACT_ATOMS: atom_id res chain seq x y z
N MET A 1 -12.36 -9.47 -0.34
CA MET A 1 -11.12 -8.91 0.24
C MET A 1 -10.18 -8.49 -0.84
N SER A 2 -9.58 -7.34 -0.69
CA SER A 2 -8.61 -6.85 -1.67
C SER A 2 -7.25 -6.70 -1.02
N TRP A 3 -6.30 -7.45 -1.54
CA TRP A 3 -4.93 -7.47 -1.06
C TRP A 3 -4.02 -6.90 -2.12
N VAL A 4 -3.02 -6.17 -1.70
CA VAL A 4 -1.97 -5.70 -2.60
C VAL A 4 -0.63 -6.09 -2.03
N THR A 5 0.32 -6.35 -2.92
CA THR A 5 1.67 -6.79 -2.57
C THR A 5 2.65 -5.70 -2.95
N PHE A 6 3.53 -5.36 -2.02
CA PHE A 6 4.61 -4.40 -2.29
C PHE A 6 5.95 -5.02 -1.90
N GLU A 7 6.99 -4.61 -2.60
CA GLU A 7 8.35 -4.92 -2.20
C GLU A 7 8.76 -3.92 -1.11
N VAL A 8 9.44 -4.41 -0.10
CA VAL A 8 9.90 -3.56 1.00
C VAL A 8 11.42 -3.41 0.98
N ALA A 9 11.89 -2.31 1.56
CA ALA A 9 13.32 -2.06 1.71
C ALA A 9 13.95 -3.19 2.51
N GLY A 10 15.15 -3.57 2.13
CA GLY A 10 15.83 -4.69 2.78
C GLY A 10 15.55 -6.04 2.16
N GLY A 11 14.67 -6.08 1.16
CA GLY A 11 14.30 -7.30 0.46
C GLY A 11 13.11 -7.98 1.13
N GLY A 12 12.25 -8.55 0.33
CA GLY A 12 11.05 -9.21 0.82
C GLY A 12 9.80 -8.51 0.32
N LEU A 13 8.67 -9.05 0.71
CA LEU A 13 7.36 -8.57 0.28
C LEU A 13 6.46 -8.35 1.48
N VAL A 14 5.54 -7.40 1.33
CA VAL A 14 4.45 -7.23 2.28
C VAL A 14 3.13 -7.31 1.51
N VAL A 15 2.17 -8.00 2.09
CA VAL A 15 0.81 -8.10 1.54
C VAL A 15 -0.10 -7.37 2.51
N VAL A 16 -0.83 -6.38 2.02
CA VAL A 16 -1.71 -5.58 2.88
C VAL A 16 -3.13 -5.59 2.34
N ASP A 17 -4.08 -5.55 3.25
CA ASP A 17 -5.49 -5.38 2.90
C ASP A 17 -5.70 -3.87 2.69
N VAL A 18 -6.23 -3.51 1.52
CA VAL A 18 -6.41 -2.11 1.16
C VAL A 18 -7.30 -1.35 2.15
N ARG A 19 -8.19 -2.05 2.85
CA ARG A 19 -9.06 -1.44 3.86
C ARG A 19 -8.29 -0.95 5.08
N HIS A 20 -7.09 -1.45 5.28
CA HIS A 20 -6.26 -1.11 6.43
C HIS A 20 -5.16 -0.12 6.10
N VAL A 21 -5.12 0.37 4.88
CA VAL A 21 -4.15 1.39 4.49
C VAL A 21 -4.66 2.76 4.93
N VAL A 22 -3.88 3.45 5.74
CA VAL A 22 -4.23 4.77 6.27
C VAL A 22 -3.64 5.87 5.40
N SER A 23 -2.37 5.74 5.08
CA SER A 23 -1.68 6.76 4.29
C SER A 23 -0.46 6.18 3.58
N ILE A 24 -0.11 6.82 2.48
CA ILE A 24 1.12 6.54 1.74
C ILE A 24 1.81 7.90 1.59
N TYR A 25 3.05 7.98 1.98
CA TYR A 25 3.76 9.26 1.98
C TYR A 25 5.25 9.07 1.71
N ASP A 26 5.89 10.16 1.33
CA ASP A 26 7.32 10.20 1.09
C ASP A 26 7.97 10.90 2.28
N GLU A 27 8.98 10.26 2.84
CA GLU A 27 9.73 10.82 3.95
C GLU A 27 11.21 10.57 3.71
N GLN A 28 11.97 11.64 3.56
CA GLN A 28 13.42 11.56 3.36
C GLN A 28 13.82 10.62 2.21
N GLY A 29 13.10 10.71 1.12
CA GLY A 29 13.38 9.91 -0.07
C GLY A 29 12.87 8.48 -0.02
N SER A 30 12.17 8.10 1.04
CA SER A 30 11.59 6.78 1.17
C SER A 30 10.08 6.86 1.10
N VAL A 31 9.47 5.94 0.37
CA VAL A 31 8.01 5.84 0.30
C VAL A 31 7.54 4.91 1.42
N LYS A 32 6.62 5.40 2.22
CA LYS A 32 6.13 4.65 3.38
C LYS A 32 4.63 4.45 3.29
N LEU A 33 4.19 3.31 3.78
CA LEU A 33 2.77 2.94 3.82
C LEU A 33 2.40 2.64 5.27
N ALA A 34 1.47 3.42 5.80
CA ALA A 34 0.99 3.25 7.17
C ALA A 34 -0.32 2.50 7.18
N THR A 35 -0.51 1.63 8.16
CA THR A 35 -1.71 0.82 8.30
C THR A 35 -2.42 1.09 9.62
N THR A 36 -3.67 0.66 9.70
CA THR A 36 -4.49 0.80 10.91
C THR A 36 -3.92 0.05 12.11
N ALA A 37 -3.10 -0.95 11.87
CA ALA A 37 -2.44 -1.69 12.95
C ALA A 37 -1.30 -0.90 13.59
N GLY A 38 -1.01 0.30 13.09
CA GLY A 38 0.06 1.14 13.60
C GLY A 38 1.43 0.85 12.99
N GLY A 39 1.49 -0.12 12.08
CA GLY A 39 2.73 -0.46 11.40
C GLY A 39 3.01 0.47 10.23
N VAL A 40 4.28 0.67 9.96
CA VAL A 40 4.73 1.43 8.79
C VAL A 40 5.68 0.56 8.00
N HIS A 41 5.39 0.41 6.72
CA HIS A 41 6.23 -0.36 5.81
C HIS A 41 6.98 0.58 4.88
N VAL A 42 8.29 0.40 4.77
CA VAL A 42 9.11 1.18 3.84
C VAL A 42 9.13 0.44 2.51
N LEU A 43 8.55 1.05 1.49
CA LEU A 43 8.41 0.43 0.17
C LEU A 43 9.67 0.65 -0.67
N ARG A 44 9.92 -0.26 -1.59
CA ARG A 44 11.11 -0.27 -2.42
C ARG A 44 10.76 -0.06 -3.88
N ASP A 45 11.57 0.77 -4.56
CA ASP A 45 11.49 0.97 -6.02
C ASP A 45 10.09 1.36 -6.51
N ILE A 46 9.42 2.24 -5.77
CA ILE A 46 8.09 2.69 -6.13
C ILE A 46 7.94 4.16 -5.74
N THR A 47 7.07 4.86 -6.42
CA THR A 47 6.72 6.24 -6.07
C THR A 47 5.43 6.26 -5.28
N VAL A 48 5.18 7.39 -4.60
CA VAL A 48 3.91 7.59 -3.87
C VAL A 48 2.72 7.49 -4.83
N GLN A 49 2.82 8.11 -6.01
CA GLN A 49 1.75 8.06 -7.00
C GLN A 49 1.47 6.63 -7.45
N ARG A 50 2.51 5.87 -7.68
CA ARG A 50 2.34 4.48 -8.14
C ARG A 50 1.71 3.63 -7.05
N ALA A 51 2.19 3.74 -5.83
CA ALA A 51 1.65 2.99 -4.70
C ALA A 51 0.19 3.36 -4.45
N ALA A 52 -0.12 4.65 -4.48
CA ALA A 52 -1.49 5.13 -4.33
C ALA A 52 -2.40 4.61 -5.43
N SER A 53 -1.90 4.57 -6.66
CA SER A 53 -2.66 4.04 -7.80
C SER A 53 -2.98 2.55 -7.61
N VAL A 54 -2.01 1.78 -7.16
CA VAL A 54 -2.21 0.34 -6.92
C VAL A 54 -3.29 0.10 -5.85
N VAL A 55 -3.21 0.83 -4.74
CA VAL A 55 -4.18 0.71 -3.66
C VAL A 55 -5.56 1.18 -4.12
N SER A 56 -5.61 2.29 -4.83
CA SER A 56 -6.86 2.87 -5.33
C SER A 56 -7.59 1.92 -6.26
N LYS A 57 -6.86 1.30 -7.18
CA LYS A 57 -7.44 0.34 -8.13
C LYS A 57 -7.96 -0.90 -7.41
N ALA A 58 -7.23 -1.40 -6.43
CA ALA A 58 -7.68 -2.56 -5.66
C ALA A 58 -8.91 -2.21 -4.82
N ALA A 59 -8.97 -1.01 -4.26
CA ALA A 59 -10.14 -0.56 -3.50
C ALA A 59 -11.36 -0.41 -4.41
N GLU A 60 -11.17 0.10 -5.62
CA GLU A 60 -12.24 0.18 -6.63
C GLU A 60 -12.78 -1.19 -6.99
N ALA A 61 -11.89 -2.13 -7.24
CA ALA A 61 -12.29 -3.49 -7.57
C ALA A 61 -13.08 -4.12 -6.43
N HIS A 62 -12.67 -3.88 -5.19
CA HIS A 62 -13.39 -4.36 -4.00
C HIS A 62 -14.81 -3.75 -3.94
N ALA A 63 -14.91 -2.46 -4.18
CA ALA A 63 -16.20 -1.76 -4.16
C ALA A 63 -17.14 -2.28 -5.24
N LEU A 64 -16.60 -2.54 -6.44
CA LEU A 64 -17.39 -3.08 -7.55
C LEU A 64 -17.91 -4.49 -7.25
N HIS A 65 -17.13 -5.28 -6.56
CA HIS A 65 -17.52 -6.65 -6.23
C HIS A 65 -18.52 -6.74 -5.09
N ARG A 66 -18.72 -5.68 -4.37
CA ARG A 66 -19.69 -5.65 -3.29
C ARG A 66 -21.12 -5.64 -3.80
N GLY A 67 -21.29 -5.06 -4.94
CA GLY A 67 -22.58 -4.85 -5.57
C GLY A 67 -23.51 -6.01 -5.61
#